data_23ab6bae281c3d547ef4a0e9658ccade
#
_entry.id   23ab6bae281c3d547ef4a0e9658ccade
#
_cell.length_a   1.000
_cell.length_b   1.000
_cell.length_c   1.000
_cell.angle_alpha   90.00
_cell.angle_beta   90.00
_cell.angle_gamma   90.00
#
_symmetry.space_group_name_H-M   'P 1'
#
loop_
_entity.id
_entity.type
_entity.pdbx_description
1 polymer ?
#
loop_
_entity_poly.entity_id
_entity_poly.type
_entity_poly.pdbx_seq_one_letter_code
_entity_poly.pdbx_strand_id
1 'polypeptide(L)'
;MNRSNITQTTPFTIAIYHLLAIYHLPFTICHLPFTIFYRMGFLDGLLIDPKYQNADPRKPEEIDDPQTIISPDTRRDNRIPPGQSRTKKWPVLDAHGTPNIDLATWSFEVDGLVEHQQKWSLDEFMQLPPVRVYADFHCVTRWSRLDNVWGGVSTREIAKIAGVKPEAKFVLASGYDYGWTTNIPIQYFLNEDSLLAWSHDGQPIPPEHGGPVRLIVPQLYAWKSAKWIKGVRFLEHDQAGYWEEGGYHMRGNPWTAGDGERFRWS
;
A
#
# COMPACT_ATOMS: atom_id res chain seq x y z
N MET A 1 -26.04 45.99 13.65
CA MET A 1 -26.13 44.66 14.27
C MET A 1 -25.26 43.71 13.50
N ASN A 2 -24.00 43.56 13.95
CA ASN A 2 -22.99 42.69 13.34
C ASN A 2 -22.95 41.38 14.13
N ARG A 3 -23.20 40.24 13.48
CA ARG A 3 -22.89 38.92 14.03
C ARG A 3 -21.67 38.37 13.30
N SER A 4 -20.57 38.35 14.04
CA SER A 4 -19.33 37.68 13.65
C SER A 4 -19.48 36.16 13.68
N ASN A 5 -19.26 35.51 12.54
CA ASN A 5 -19.12 34.05 12.48
C ASN A 5 -17.76 33.64 13.04
N ILE A 6 -17.79 33.01 14.19
CA ILE A 6 -16.61 32.32 14.76
C ILE A 6 -16.63 30.91 14.19
N THR A 7 -15.70 30.61 13.30
CA THR A 7 -15.39 29.25 12.87
C THR A 7 -14.80 28.48 14.06
N GLN A 8 -15.48 27.44 14.51
CA GLN A 8 -14.99 26.50 15.51
C GLN A 8 -13.82 25.70 14.92
N THR A 9 -12.61 26.03 15.35
CA THR A 9 -11.43 25.16 15.14
C THR A 9 -11.54 23.95 16.07
N THR A 10 -11.33 22.76 15.53
CA THR A 10 -11.36 21.51 16.28
C THR A 10 -10.21 21.45 17.29
N PRO A 11 -10.34 20.73 18.42
CA PRO A 11 -9.31 20.64 19.47
C PRO A 11 -7.93 20.15 18.96
N PHE A 12 -7.90 19.45 17.83
CA PHE A 12 -6.70 18.88 17.21
C PHE A 12 -5.79 19.96 16.59
N THR A 13 -6.37 20.98 15.98
CA THR A 13 -5.62 22.08 15.36
C THR A 13 -4.93 22.94 16.40
N ILE A 14 -5.58 23.14 17.56
CA ILE A 14 -5.03 23.95 18.66
C ILE A 14 -3.81 23.28 19.29
N ALA A 15 -3.80 21.95 19.43
CA ALA A 15 -2.67 21.19 19.99
C ALA A 15 -1.41 21.30 19.13
N ILE A 16 -1.55 21.32 17.81
CA ILE A 16 -0.41 21.46 16.88
C ILE A 16 0.20 22.87 16.94
N TYR A 17 -0.63 23.90 17.02
CA TYR A 17 -0.15 25.30 17.14
C TYR A 17 0.55 25.57 18.47
N HIS A 18 0.10 24.99 19.56
CA HIS A 18 0.77 25.11 20.85
C HIS A 18 2.14 24.43 20.91
N LEU A 19 2.29 23.29 20.23
CA LEU A 19 3.59 22.59 20.17
C LEU A 19 4.62 23.36 19.33
N LEU A 20 4.19 23.98 18.24
CA LEU A 20 5.06 24.79 17.36
C LEU A 20 5.50 26.09 18.02
N ALA A 21 4.68 26.68 18.90
CA ALA A 21 5.01 27.91 19.63
C ALA A 21 6.09 27.71 20.73
N ILE A 22 6.22 26.51 21.29
CA ILE A 22 7.19 26.18 22.33
C ILE A 22 8.63 26.03 21.79
N TYR A 23 8.78 25.69 20.47
CA TYR A 23 10.11 25.38 19.91
C TYR A 23 10.70 26.45 18.98
N HIS A 24 10.10 27.65 18.85
CA HIS A 24 10.62 28.77 18.02
C HIS A 24 11.11 28.37 16.63
N LEU A 25 10.40 27.44 15.93
CA LEU A 25 10.76 26.99 14.59
C LEU A 25 10.17 27.93 13.52
N PRO A 26 10.99 28.48 12.59
CA PRO A 26 10.50 29.37 11.54
C PRO A 26 9.63 28.62 10.51
N PHE A 27 8.69 29.35 9.92
CA PHE A 27 7.62 28.90 9.01
C PHE A 27 8.07 28.33 7.64
N THR A 28 9.29 27.82 7.53
CA THR A 28 9.86 27.26 6.29
C THR A 28 9.82 25.73 6.24
N ILE A 29 8.80 25.11 6.88
CA ILE A 29 8.73 23.63 7.04
C ILE A 29 8.14 22.91 5.82
N CYS A 30 7.71 23.62 4.76
CA CYS A 30 7.12 22.98 3.58
C CYS A 30 8.06 22.12 2.72
N HIS A 31 9.37 22.07 3.02
CA HIS A 31 10.37 21.33 2.24
C HIS A 31 11.37 20.53 3.07
N LEU A 32 11.08 20.22 4.33
CA LEU A 32 11.94 19.32 5.10
C LEU A 32 11.69 17.87 4.67
N PRO A 33 12.74 17.11 4.29
CA PRO A 33 12.57 15.71 3.94
C PRO A 33 11.99 14.93 5.12
N PHE A 34 11.09 14.00 4.82
CA PHE A 34 10.36 13.12 5.73
C PHE A 34 11.25 12.45 6.81
N THR A 35 12.55 12.38 6.58
CA THR A 35 13.61 11.91 7.48
C THR A 35 13.66 12.59 8.84
N ILE A 36 13.22 13.86 8.99
CA ILE A 36 13.27 14.56 10.26
C ILE A 36 12.12 14.13 11.18
N PHE A 37 10.92 13.89 10.62
CA PHE A 37 9.79 13.37 11.39
C PHE A 37 10.03 11.94 11.88
N TYR A 38 10.85 11.19 11.16
CA TYR A 38 11.16 9.79 11.45
C TYR A 38 12.11 9.61 12.65
N ARG A 39 13.02 10.55 12.89
CA ARG A 39 13.95 10.51 14.02
C ARG A 39 13.30 10.76 15.38
N MET A 40 12.06 11.25 15.42
CA MET A 40 11.43 11.67 16.67
C MET A 40 10.63 10.59 17.40
N GLY A 41 10.46 9.37 16.80
CA GLY A 41 9.66 8.31 17.46
C GLY A 41 8.17 8.69 17.69
N PHE A 42 7.78 9.88 17.25
CA PHE A 42 6.49 10.50 17.59
C PHE A 42 5.30 9.82 16.92
N LEU A 43 5.51 9.23 15.74
CA LEU A 43 4.43 8.57 15.00
C LEU A 43 4.17 7.13 15.49
N ASP A 44 5.13 6.50 16.12
CA ASP A 44 5.00 5.11 16.58
C ASP A 44 3.91 4.95 17.66
N GLY A 45 3.72 5.97 18.51
CA GLY A 45 2.65 5.97 19.54
C GLY A 45 1.27 6.39 19.03
N LEU A 46 1.18 7.12 17.90
CA LEU A 46 -0.08 7.66 17.37
C LEU A 46 -0.86 6.67 16.51
N LEU A 47 -0.19 5.67 15.91
CA LEU A 47 -0.76 4.76 14.93
C LEU A 47 -1.17 3.41 15.52
N ILE A 48 -0.74 3.09 16.74
CA ILE A 48 -0.97 1.81 17.38
C ILE A 48 -2.00 1.98 18.51
N ASP A 49 -3.09 1.24 18.44
CA ASP A 49 -4.06 1.16 19.53
C ASP A 49 -3.70 -0.03 20.43
N PRO A 50 -3.21 0.21 21.67
CA PRO A 50 -2.73 -0.84 22.56
C PRO A 50 -3.76 -1.95 22.85
N LYS A 51 -5.07 -1.62 22.83
CA LYS A 51 -6.15 -2.59 23.08
C LYS A 51 -6.23 -3.69 22.00
N TYR A 52 -5.65 -3.47 20.81
CA TYR A 52 -5.67 -4.42 19.71
C TYR A 52 -4.38 -5.23 19.59
N GLN A 53 -3.31 -4.87 20.30
CA GLN A 53 -2.04 -5.57 20.28
C GLN A 53 -2.15 -7.01 20.81
N ASN A 54 -3.04 -7.24 21.78
CA ASN A 54 -3.18 -8.52 22.50
C ASN A 54 -4.28 -9.43 21.94
N ALA A 55 -4.99 -9.04 20.86
CA ALA A 55 -5.98 -9.91 20.27
C ALA A 55 -5.30 -10.94 19.36
N ASP A 56 -5.56 -12.23 19.57
CA ASP A 56 -5.00 -13.29 18.75
C ASP A 56 -5.40 -13.14 17.27
N PRO A 57 -4.46 -13.36 16.33
CA PRO A 57 -4.79 -13.42 14.93
C PRO A 57 -5.62 -14.66 14.61
N ARG A 58 -6.48 -14.57 13.60
CA ARG A 58 -7.15 -15.76 13.05
C ARG A 58 -6.10 -16.71 12.48
N LYS A 59 -6.35 -18.01 12.64
CA LYS A 59 -5.52 -19.02 11.98
C LYS A 59 -5.98 -19.21 10.53
N PRO A 60 -5.09 -19.54 9.60
CA PRO A 60 -5.48 -19.83 8.21
C PRO A 60 -6.57 -20.92 8.09
N GLU A 61 -6.58 -21.88 9.03
CA GLU A 61 -7.57 -22.97 9.08
C GLU A 61 -8.99 -22.49 9.44
N GLU A 62 -9.13 -21.26 9.96
CA GLU A 62 -10.41 -20.61 10.28
C GLU A 62 -11.02 -19.89 9.08
N ILE A 63 -10.39 -19.96 7.89
CA ILE A 63 -10.92 -19.40 6.64
C ILE A 63 -11.80 -20.47 6.00
N ASP A 64 -13.11 -20.26 6.07
CA ASP A 64 -14.14 -21.22 5.64
C ASP A 64 -14.22 -21.46 4.12
N ASP A 65 -13.61 -20.60 3.32
CA ASP A 65 -13.64 -20.70 1.86
C ASP A 65 -12.39 -21.41 1.32
N PRO A 66 -12.52 -22.67 0.83
CA PRO A 66 -11.38 -23.44 0.35
C PRO A 66 -10.75 -22.86 -0.94
N GLN A 67 -11.41 -21.93 -1.61
CA GLN A 67 -10.86 -21.25 -2.79
C GLN A 67 -10.04 -20.00 -2.42
N THR A 68 -10.02 -19.61 -1.13
CA THR A 68 -9.21 -18.50 -0.66
C THR A 68 -7.73 -18.87 -0.68
N ILE A 69 -6.93 -18.10 -1.39
CA ILE A 69 -5.47 -18.21 -1.41
C ILE A 69 -4.94 -17.71 -0.07
N ILE A 70 -4.16 -18.54 0.61
CA ILE A 70 -3.56 -18.22 1.91
C ILE A 70 -2.12 -17.74 1.70
N SER A 71 -1.85 -16.47 2.00
CA SER A 71 -0.50 -15.91 1.92
C SER A 71 0.47 -16.66 2.84
N PRO A 72 1.68 -17.03 2.38
CA PRO A 72 2.66 -17.78 3.18
C PRO A 72 3.02 -17.10 4.52
N ASP A 73 3.03 -15.78 4.56
CA ASP A 73 3.40 -15.02 5.76
C ASP A 73 2.39 -15.21 6.91
N THR A 74 1.12 -15.54 6.61
CA THR A 74 0.10 -15.84 7.62
C THR A 74 0.33 -17.18 8.34
N ARG A 75 1.23 -18.03 7.83
CA ARG A 75 1.62 -19.32 8.43
C ARG A 75 2.91 -19.25 9.25
N ARG A 76 3.49 -18.05 9.42
CA ARG A 76 4.66 -17.85 10.28
C ARG A 76 4.26 -17.96 11.76
N ASP A 77 5.13 -18.51 12.59
CA ASP A 77 4.95 -18.55 14.06
C ASP A 77 4.81 -17.12 14.62
N ASN A 78 5.63 -16.19 14.13
CA ASN A 78 5.48 -14.77 14.40
C ASN A 78 5.08 -14.06 13.10
N ARG A 79 3.85 -13.58 13.05
CA ARG A 79 3.29 -12.85 11.89
C ARG A 79 3.58 -11.34 11.93
N ILE A 80 4.32 -10.87 12.92
CA ILE A 80 4.74 -9.46 13.02
C ILE A 80 6.22 -9.36 12.66
N PRO A 81 6.58 -8.69 11.55
CA PRO A 81 7.96 -8.47 11.20
C PRO A 81 8.75 -7.72 12.29
N PRO A 82 10.08 -7.85 12.32
CA PRO A 82 10.92 -7.12 13.27
C PRO A 82 10.64 -5.62 13.27
N GLY A 83 10.58 -5.00 14.46
CA GLY A 83 10.38 -3.57 14.64
C GLY A 83 8.96 -3.07 14.32
N GLN A 84 7.98 -3.97 14.14
CA GLN A 84 6.59 -3.61 13.89
C GLN A 84 5.66 -3.92 15.06
N SER A 85 4.49 -3.30 15.05
CA SER A 85 3.44 -3.52 16.04
C SER A 85 2.10 -3.81 15.36
N ARG A 86 1.31 -4.68 15.97
CA ARG A 86 -0.01 -5.05 15.46
C ARG A 86 -1.02 -3.92 15.64
N THR A 87 -1.87 -3.72 14.64
CA THR A 87 -3.05 -2.85 14.71
C THR A 87 -4.25 -3.49 14.01
N LYS A 88 -5.46 -3.20 14.47
CA LYS A 88 -6.71 -3.46 13.73
C LYS A 88 -7.14 -2.27 12.86
N LYS A 89 -6.57 -1.10 13.09
CA LYS A 89 -6.79 0.08 12.24
C LYS A 89 -6.13 -0.14 10.89
N TRP A 90 -6.67 0.52 9.90
CA TRP A 90 -6.03 0.65 8.59
C TRP A 90 -5.64 2.12 8.39
N PRO A 91 -4.42 2.54 8.82
CA PRO A 91 -3.99 3.93 8.67
C PRO A 91 -3.95 4.37 7.21
N VAL A 92 -4.39 5.59 6.94
CA VAL A 92 -4.32 6.21 5.61
C VAL A 92 -3.02 7.00 5.51
N LEU A 93 -2.16 6.60 4.58
CA LEU A 93 -0.91 7.27 4.25
C LEU A 93 -0.78 7.37 2.73
N ASP A 94 -0.46 8.54 2.24
CA ASP A 94 -0.20 8.81 0.83
C ASP A 94 0.76 10.00 0.68
N ALA A 95 1.25 10.22 -0.56
CA ALA A 95 2.21 11.29 -0.84
C ALA A 95 1.53 12.63 -1.20
N HIS A 96 0.35 12.57 -1.83
CA HIS A 96 -0.28 13.73 -2.49
C HIS A 96 -1.76 13.92 -2.13
N GLY A 97 -2.29 13.14 -1.17
CA GLY A 97 -3.71 13.08 -0.88
C GLY A 97 -4.47 12.14 -1.82
N THR A 98 -5.74 11.90 -1.50
CA THR A 98 -6.61 11.02 -2.28
C THR A 98 -7.00 11.71 -3.60
N PRO A 99 -6.67 11.14 -4.78
CA PRO A 99 -7.06 11.71 -6.06
C PRO A 99 -8.57 11.60 -6.28
N ASN A 100 -9.14 12.57 -6.98
CA ASN A 100 -10.51 12.47 -7.47
C ASN A 100 -10.51 11.67 -8.80
N ILE A 101 -10.94 10.42 -8.74
CA ILE A 101 -10.95 9.51 -9.89
C ILE A 101 -12.38 9.43 -10.45
N ASP A 102 -12.53 9.81 -11.70
CA ASP A 102 -13.76 9.59 -12.46
C ASP A 102 -13.83 8.13 -12.90
N LEU A 103 -14.78 7.37 -12.34
CA LEU A 103 -14.95 5.95 -12.63
C LEU A 103 -15.39 5.69 -14.07
N ALA A 104 -16.04 6.65 -14.73
CA ALA A 104 -16.46 6.51 -16.13
C ALA A 104 -15.27 6.54 -17.11
N THR A 105 -14.16 7.17 -16.71
CA THR A 105 -12.93 7.27 -17.52
C THR A 105 -11.78 6.46 -16.95
N TRP A 106 -12.00 5.77 -15.83
CA TRP A 106 -10.98 4.90 -15.24
C TRP A 106 -10.55 3.80 -16.22
N SER A 107 -9.25 3.57 -16.32
CA SER A 107 -8.71 2.43 -17.06
C SER A 107 -7.49 1.85 -16.37
N PHE A 108 -7.24 0.56 -16.58
CA PHE A 108 -6.01 -0.11 -16.19
C PHE A 108 -5.24 -0.54 -17.41
N GLU A 109 -3.95 -0.19 -17.48
CA GLU A 109 -3.10 -0.43 -18.65
C GLU A 109 -1.94 -1.36 -18.31
N VAL A 110 -1.59 -2.23 -19.28
CA VAL A 110 -0.42 -3.12 -19.20
C VAL A 110 0.42 -2.95 -20.45
N ASP A 111 1.70 -2.60 -20.27
CA ASP A 111 2.65 -2.39 -21.36
C ASP A 111 4.07 -2.87 -21.03
N GLY A 112 5.05 -2.50 -21.87
CA GLY A 112 6.46 -2.89 -21.75
C GLY A 112 6.77 -4.22 -22.40
N LEU A 113 7.48 -5.12 -21.70
CA LEU A 113 7.90 -6.42 -22.19
C LEU A 113 6.74 -7.43 -22.17
N VAL A 114 5.75 -7.23 -23.01
CA VAL A 114 4.56 -8.07 -23.21
C VAL A 114 4.34 -8.37 -24.68
N GLU A 115 3.63 -9.45 -24.98
CA GLU A 115 3.20 -9.78 -26.36
C GLU A 115 2.00 -8.92 -26.76
N HIS A 116 1.08 -8.68 -25.80
CA HIS A 116 -0.19 -7.99 -26.03
C HIS A 116 -0.36 -6.89 -24.98
N GLN A 117 -0.18 -5.63 -25.38
CA GLN A 117 -0.58 -4.51 -24.54
C GLN A 117 -2.07 -4.60 -24.24
N GLN A 118 -2.44 -4.31 -23.00
CA GLN A 118 -3.81 -4.40 -22.54
C GLN A 118 -4.28 -3.05 -22.01
N LYS A 119 -5.56 -2.81 -22.18
CA LYS A 119 -6.27 -1.70 -21.55
C LYS A 119 -7.70 -2.12 -21.26
N TRP A 120 -8.13 -2.02 -20.03
CA TRP A 120 -9.48 -2.31 -19.59
C TRP A 120 -10.14 -1.08 -19.00
N SER A 121 -11.40 -0.83 -19.33
CA SER A 121 -12.29 0.02 -18.53
C SER A 121 -12.55 -0.65 -17.18
N LEU A 122 -13.17 0.09 -16.23
CA LEU A 122 -13.50 -0.47 -14.92
C LEU A 122 -14.45 -1.66 -15.04
N ASP A 123 -15.49 -1.55 -15.90
CA ASP A 123 -16.47 -2.60 -16.10
C ASP A 123 -15.84 -3.88 -16.69
N GLU A 124 -14.97 -3.75 -17.70
CA GLU A 124 -14.23 -4.87 -18.29
C GLU A 124 -13.27 -5.50 -17.26
N PHE A 125 -12.58 -4.67 -16.46
CA PHE A 125 -11.65 -5.12 -15.44
C PHE A 125 -12.36 -5.94 -14.35
N MET A 126 -13.54 -5.52 -13.92
CA MET A 126 -14.36 -6.22 -12.92
C MET A 126 -14.95 -7.55 -13.42
N GLN A 127 -14.91 -7.84 -14.74
CA GLN A 127 -15.30 -9.14 -15.32
C GLN A 127 -14.14 -10.16 -15.35
N LEU A 128 -12.91 -9.76 -15.03
CA LEU A 128 -11.79 -10.69 -14.97
C LEU A 128 -12.01 -11.74 -13.87
N PRO A 129 -11.43 -12.96 -14.02
CA PRO A 129 -11.62 -14.04 -13.05
C PRO A 129 -11.24 -13.61 -11.62
N PRO A 130 -12.19 -13.57 -10.68
CA PRO A 130 -11.92 -13.09 -9.34
C PRO A 130 -11.16 -14.14 -8.51
N VAL A 131 -10.31 -13.64 -7.60
CA VAL A 131 -9.64 -14.42 -6.54
C VAL A 131 -9.89 -13.78 -5.18
N ARG A 132 -9.80 -14.60 -4.13
CA ARG A 132 -9.75 -14.14 -2.74
C ARG A 132 -8.40 -14.50 -2.15
N VAL A 133 -7.82 -13.57 -1.41
CA VAL A 133 -6.51 -13.73 -0.77
C VAL A 133 -6.63 -13.35 0.70
N TYR A 134 -6.26 -14.27 1.59
CA TYR A 134 -6.08 -14.01 3.01
C TYR A 134 -4.62 -13.69 3.26
N ALA A 135 -4.32 -12.48 3.75
CA ALA A 135 -2.95 -12.00 3.89
C ALA A 135 -2.80 -10.98 5.02
N ASP A 136 -1.57 -10.85 5.53
CA ASP A 136 -1.16 -9.76 6.38
C ASP A 136 -0.67 -8.57 5.56
N PHE A 137 -0.66 -7.39 6.17
CA PHE A 137 -0.27 -6.16 5.49
C PHE A 137 0.63 -5.33 6.41
N HIS A 138 1.87 -5.07 5.96
CA HIS A 138 2.93 -4.49 6.75
C HIS A 138 3.36 -3.14 6.19
N CYS A 139 3.34 -2.08 7.01
CA CYS A 139 3.76 -0.75 6.58
C CYS A 139 5.15 -0.39 7.10
N VAL A 140 5.91 0.31 6.28
CA VAL A 140 7.22 0.86 6.66
C VAL A 140 7.16 1.77 7.88
N THR A 141 6.01 2.36 8.18
CA THR A 141 5.76 3.17 9.38
C THR A 141 5.48 2.34 10.64
N ARG A 142 5.92 1.07 10.63
CA ARG A 142 5.97 0.14 11.77
C ARG A 142 4.64 -0.38 12.27
N TRP A 143 3.60 -0.42 11.47
CA TRP A 143 2.38 -1.12 11.80
C TRP A 143 2.14 -2.32 10.90
N SER A 144 1.53 -3.35 11.47
CA SER A 144 1.07 -4.56 10.79
C SER A 144 -0.42 -4.76 11.04
N ARG A 145 -1.22 -4.81 9.98
CA ARG A 145 -2.61 -5.24 10.04
C ARG A 145 -2.68 -6.69 9.59
N LEU A 146 -3.08 -7.56 10.49
CA LEU A 146 -3.25 -8.99 10.20
C LEU A 146 -4.67 -9.28 9.74
N ASP A 147 -4.86 -10.49 9.20
CA ASP A 147 -6.19 -11.05 8.91
C ASP A 147 -6.98 -10.29 7.83
N ASN A 148 -6.32 -9.73 6.82
CA ASN A 148 -7.02 -9.08 5.72
C ASN A 148 -7.52 -10.12 4.72
N VAL A 149 -8.75 -9.96 4.24
CA VAL A 149 -9.31 -10.72 3.13
C VAL A 149 -9.47 -9.78 1.94
N TRP A 150 -8.64 -9.96 0.93
CA TRP A 150 -8.66 -9.16 -0.30
C TRP A 150 -9.43 -9.89 -1.38
N GLY A 151 -10.25 -9.20 -2.15
CA GLY A 151 -10.90 -9.70 -3.35
C GLY A 151 -10.51 -8.88 -4.56
N GLY A 152 -10.20 -9.57 -5.68
CA GLY A 152 -9.69 -8.89 -6.87
C GLY A 152 -9.35 -9.88 -7.98
N VAL A 153 -8.47 -9.51 -8.90
CA VAL A 153 -7.89 -10.37 -9.93
C VAL A 153 -6.42 -10.63 -9.64
N SER A 154 -5.99 -11.89 -9.83
CA SER A 154 -4.57 -12.27 -9.65
C SER A 154 -3.67 -11.51 -10.63
N THR A 155 -2.53 -11.03 -10.15
CA THR A 155 -1.49 -10.45 -11.03
C THR A 155 -0.93 -11.46 -12.01
N ARG A 156 -0.97 -12.76 -11.70
CA ARG A 156 -0.63 -13.84 -12.64
C ARG A 156 -1.59 -13.90 -13.82
N GLU A 157 -2.89 -13.72 -13.61
CA GLU A 157 -3.87 -13.72 -14.69
C GLU A 157 -3.66 -12.51 -15.61
N ILE A 158 -3.39 -11.34 -15.06
CA ILE A 158 -3.01 -10.15 -15.83
C ILE A 158 -1.76 -10.41 -16.67
N ALA A 159 -0.72 -10.98 -16.07
CA ALA A 159 0.54 -11.30 -16.77
C ALA A 159 0.32 -12.34 -17.87
N LYS A 160 -0.52 -13.33 -17.63
CA LYS A 160 -0.89 -14.36 -18.62
C LYS A 160 -1.64 -13.77 -19.82
N ILE A 161 -2.65 -12.91 -19.57
CA ILE A 161 -3.42 -12.25 -20.64
C ILE A 161 -2.51 -11.35 -21.49
N ALA A 162 -1.57 -10.62 -20.86
CA ALA A 162 -0.65 -9.76 -21.56
C ALA A 162 0.49 -10.52 -22.29
N GLY A 163 0.73 -11.80 -21.95
CA GLY A 163 1.83 -12.56 -22.50
C GLY A 163 3.18 -11.97 -22.12
N VAL A 164 3.48 -11.92 -20.82
CA VAL A 164 4.74 -11.33 -20.31
C VAL A 164 5.93 -12.09 -20.87
N LYS A 165 6.90 -11.34 -21.45
CA LYS A 165 8.09 -11.89 -22.06
C LYS A 165 9.11 -12.36 -21.01
N PRO A 166 9.93 -13.40 -21.32
CA PRO A 166 10.90 -13.97 -20.36
C PRO A 166 11.99 -12.97 -19.91
N GLU A 167 12.24 -11.93 -20.71
CA GLU A 167 13.21 -10.88 -20.38
C GLU A 167 12.72 -9.94 -19.27
N ALA A 168 11.42 -9.91 -19.00
CA ALA A 168 10.85 -9.10 -17.93
C ALA A 168 11.31 -9.61 -16.56
N LYS A 169 11.94 -8.75 -15.78
CA LYS A 169 12.46 -9.04 -14.44
C LYS A 169 11.86 -8.15 -13.36
N PHE A 170 11.28 -7.04 -13.79
CA PHE A 170 10.68 -6.04 -12.90
C PHE A 170 9.35 -5.54 -13.45
N VAL A 171 8.54 -5.01 -12.56
CA VAL A 171 7.29 -4.34 -12.86
C VAL A 171 7.34 -2.94 -12.26
N LEU A 172 7.03 -1.91 -13.06
CA LEU A 172 6.79 -0.57 -12.59
C LEU A 172 5.27 -0.37 -12.51
N ALA A 173 4.74 -0.29 -11.28
CA ALA A 173 3.33 0.02 -11.05
C ALA A 173 3.14 1.53 -10.97
N SER A 174 2.09 2.06 -11.60
CA SER A 174 1.74 3.49 -11.61
C SER A 174 0.36 3.72 -11.02
N GLY A 175 0.19 4.82 -10.29
CA GLY A 175 -1.08 5.27 -9.73
C GLY A 175 -1.68 6.44 -10.50
N TYR A 176 -2.96 6.76 -10.18
CA TYR A 176 -3.63 7.98 -10.65
C TYR A 176 -3.19 9.24 -9.88
N ASP A 177 -2.34 9.11 -8.87
CA ASP A 177 -1.88 10.16 -7.98
C ASP A 177 -0.62 10.87 -8.53
N TYR A 178 -0.80 11.73 -9.53
CA TYR A 178 0.20 12.70 -10.02
C TYR A 178 1.53 12.07 -10.48
N GLY A 179 1.48 10.92 -11.12
CA GLY A 179 2.66 10.23 -11.65
C GLY A 179 3.43 9.40 -10.63
N TRP A 180 2.83 9.09 -9.50
CA TRP A 180 3.39 8.19 -8.51
C TRP A 180 3.63 6.80 -9.09
N THR A 181 4.80 6.22 -8.78
CA THR A 181 5.19 4.88 -9.23
C THR A 181 5.90 4.12 -8.11
N THR A 182 5.96 2.80 -8.23
CA THR A 182 6.84 1.92 -7.45
C THR A 182 7.30 0.74 -8.28
N ASN A 183 8.56 0.32 -8.08
CA ASN A 183 9.11 -0.88 -8.69
C ASN A 183 8.76 -2.13 -7.87
N ILE A 184 8.65 -3.27 -8.56
CA ILE A 184 8.41 -4.57 -7.93
C ILE A 184 9.23 -5.60 -8.68
N PRO A 185 10.11 -6.38 -8.02
CA PRO A 185 10.71 -7.54 -8.67
C PRO A 185 9.64 -8.54 -9.13
N ILE A 186 9.78 -9.05 -10.35
CA ILE A 186 8.70 -9.81 -11.03
C ILE A 186 8.24 -11.04 -10.23
N GLN A 187 9.15 -11.69 -9.47
CA GLN A 187 8.78 -12.83 -8.66
C GLN A 187 7.74 -12.50 -7.58
N TYR A 188 7.76 -11.28 -7.00
CA TYR A 188 6.74 -10.85 -6.04
C TYR A 188 5.43 -10.47 -6.73
N PHE A 189 5.50 -9.85 -7.90
CA PHE A 189 4.31 -9.55 -8.69
C PHE A 189 3.59 -10.83 -9.13
N LEU A 190 4.34 -11.87 -9.48
CA LEU A 190 3.81 -13.17 -9.90
C LEU A 190 3.57 -14.17 -8.75
N ASN A 191 3.64 -13.75 -7.49
CA ASN A 191 3.25 -14.60 -6.37
C ASN A 191 1.75 -14.92 -6.40
N GLU A 192 1.38 -16.08 -5.85
CA GLU A 192 -0.04 -16.52 -5.83
C GLU A 192 -0.94 -15.57 -5.06
N ASP A 193 -0.40 -14.95 -4.01
CA ASP A 193 -1.08 -14.04 -3.12
C ASP A 193 -1.06 -12.57 -3.57
N SER A 194 -0.45 -12.27 -4.72
CA SER A 194 -0.45 -10.91 -5.30
C SER A 194 -1.64 -10.68 -6.21
N LEU A 195 -2.35 -9.56 -6.03
CA LEU A 195 -3.58 -9.27 -6.75
C LEU A 195 -3.79 -7.76 -6.97
N LEU A 196 -4.62 -7.44 -7.94
CA LEU A 196 -5.24 -6.14 -8.11
C LEU A 196 -6.61 -6.19 -7.43
N ALA A 197 -6.69 -5.60 -6.26
CA ALA A 197 -7.83 -5.71 -5.36
C ALA A 197 -8.83 -4.56 -5.55
N TRP A 198 -10.13 -4.89 -5.56
CA TRP A 198 -11.25 -3.95 -5.51
C TRP A 198 -12.09 -4.09 -4.25
N SER A 199 -11.88 -5.15 -3.45
CA SER A 199 -12.54 -5.32 -2.16
C SER A 199 -11.57 -5.71 -1.04
N HIS A 200 -11.95 -5.33 0.18
CA HIS A 200 -11.24 -5.63 1.40
C HIS A 200 -12.24 -5.99 2.50
N ASP A 201 -12.07 -7.13 3.15
CA ASP A 201 -12.97 -7.69 4.17
C ASP A 201 -14.45 -7.70 3.72
N GLY A 202 -14.69 -8.02 2.44
CA GLY A 202 -16.01 -8.14 1.82
C GLY A 202 -16.67 -6.80 1.43
N GLN A 203 -15.98 -5.66 1.60
CA GLN A 203 -16.48 -4.34 1.21
C GLN A 203 -15.63 -3.75 0.07
N PRO A 204 -16.21 -2.89 -0.80
CA PRO A 204 -15.42 -2.13 -1.77
C PRO A 204 -14.31 -1.33 -1.06
N ILE A 205 -13.15 -1.21 -1.71
CA ILE A 205 -12.03 -0.43 -1.16
C ILE A 205 -12.40 1.06 -1.23
N PRO A 206 -12.40 1.77 -0.07
CA PRO A 206 -12.69 3.20 -0.05
C PRO A 206 -11.64 4.02 -0.82
N PRO A 207 -12.00 5.21 -1.36
CA PRO A 207 -11.08 6.05 -2.12
C PRO A 207 -9.76 6.34 -1.38
N GLU A 208 -9.79 6.68 -0.09
CA GLU A 208 -8.59 6.99 0.71
C GLU A 208 -7.66 5.79 0.90
N HIS A 209 -8.17 4.58 0.73
CA HIS A 209 -7.39 3.34 0.76
C HIS A 209 -6.96 2.83 -0.62
N GLY A 210 -7.22 3.59 -1.69
CA GLY A 210 -6.75 3.29 -3.03
C GLY A 210 -7.80 2.70 -3.97
N GLY A 211 -9.11 2.79 -3.62
CA GLY A 211 -10.20 2.43 -4.53
C GLY A 211 -10.26 3.30 -5.80
N PRO A 212 -10.89 2.82 -6.89
CA PRO A 212 -11.68 1.59 -7.00
C PRO A 212 -10.83 0.31 -7.02
N VAL A 213 -9.59 0.36 -7.50
CA VAL A 213 -8.66 -0.78 -7.58
C VAL A 213 -7.28 -0.38 -7.07
N ARG A 214 -6.67 -1.25 -6.30
CA ARG A 214 -5.30 -1.10 -5.84
C ARG A 214 -4.49 -2.37 -6.04
N LEU A 215 -3.17 -2.25 -6.13
CA LEU A 215 -2.28 -3.40 -6.05
C LEU A 215 -2.09 -3.84 -4.59
N ILE A 216 -2.02 -5.15 -4.37
CA ILE A 216 -1.62 -5.78 -3.12
C ILE A 216 -0.51 -6.79 -3.41
N VAL A 217 0.64 -6.60 -2.74
CA VAL A 217 1.81 -7.50 -2.75
C VAL A 217 2.14 -7.81 -1.29
N PRO A 218 1.52 -8.82 -0.68
CA PRO A 218 1.55 -9.05 0.77
C PRO A 218 2.94 -9.23 1.35
N GLN A 219 3.85 -9.85 0.61
CA GLN A 219 5.21 -10.18 1.04
C GLN A 219 6.15 -8.97 1.07
N LEU A 220 5.70 -7.81 0.61
CA LEU A 220 6.47 -6.57 0.63
C LEU A 220 5.79 -5.52 1.51
N TYR A 221 6.56 -4.51 1.91
CA TYR A 221 5.97 -3.36 2.58
C TYR A 221 4.88 -2.68 1.76
N ALA A 222 3.88 -2.13 2.43
CA ALA A 222 2.66 -1.56 1.85
C ALA A 222 2.87 -0.49 0.77
N TRP A 223 4.02 0.22 0.75
CA TRP A 223 4.28 1.18 -0.34
C TRP A 223 4.49 0.50 -1.70
N LYS A 224 4.84 -0.81 -1.73
CA LYS A 224 4.90 -1.61 -2.96
C LYS A 224 3.52 -1.99 -3.49
N SER A 225 2.51 -1.81 -2.69
CA SER A 225 1.10 -2.07 -2.99
C SER A 225 0.42 -0.77 -3.44
N ALA A 226 0.65 -0.37 -4.71
CA ALA A 226 0.17 0.89 -5.28
C ALA A 226 -1.32 1.11 -5.05
N LYS A 227 -1.68 2.25 -4.46
CA LYS A 227 -3.05 2.74 -4.41
C LYS A 227 -3.48 3.27 -5.79
N TRP A 228 -4.79 3.35 -6.02
CA TRP A 228 -5.35 4.00 -7.22
C TRP A 228 -4.65 3.54 -8.49
N ILE A 229 -4.47 2.24 -8.65
CA ILE A 229 -3.66 1.67 -9.73
C ILE A 229 -4.17 2.12 -11.11
N LYS A 230 -3.25 2.64 -11.93
CA LYS A 230 -3.49 3.07 -13.29
C LYS A 230 -2.94 2.07 -14.32
N GLY A 231 -1.82 1.44 -13.98
CA GLY A 231 -1.20 0.49 -14.88
C GLY A 231 0.06 -0.15 -14.34
N VAL A 232 0.56 -1.11 -15.09
CA VAL A 232 1.84 -1.77 -14.84
C VAL A 232 2.63 -1.88 -16.14
N ARG A 233 3.94 -1.62 -16.04
CA ARG A 233 4.90 -1.77 -17.13
C ARG A 233 5.91 -2.85 -16.79
N PHE A 234 6.06 -3.85 -17.64
CA PHE A 234 7.05 -4.90 -17.49
C PHE A 234 8.40 -4.46 -18.06
N LEU A 235 9.48 -4.60 -17.26
CA LEU A 235 10.80 -4.07 -17.53
C LEU A 235 11.88 -5.17 -17.41
N GLU A 236 12.95 -5.05 -18.17
CA GLU A 236 14.16 -5.86 -18.02
C GLU A 236 15.02 -5.40 -16.85
N HIS A 237 15.15 -4.08 -16.68
CA HIS A 237 15.98 -3.45 -15.67
C HIS A 237 15.13 -2.77 -14.60
N ASP A 238 15.64 -2.77 -13.38
CA ASP A 238 14.98 -2.13 -12.24
C ASP A 238 14.94 -0.61 -12.42
N GLN A 239 13.80 -0.01 -12.09
CA GLN A 239 13.60 1.43 -12.16
C GLN A 239 12.98 1.91 -10.84
N ALA A 240 13.67 2.80 -10.13
CA ALA A 240 13.16 3.40 -8.91
C ALA A 240 11.83 4.11 -9.16
N GLY A 241 10.88 3.95 -8.24
CA GLY A 241 9.66 4.75 -8.19
C GLY A 241 9.78 5.88 -7.17
N TYR A 242 8.65 6.51 -6.85
CA TYR A 242 8.59 7.72 -6.04
C TYR A 242 9.30 7.60 -4.67
N TRP A 243 8.98 6.55 -3.90
CA TRP A 243 9.60 6.37 -2.58
C TRP A 243 11.03 5.84 -2.67
N GLU A 244 11.32 5.01 -3.66
CA GLU A 244 12.66 4.48 -3.92
C GLU A 244 13.64 5.61 -4.33
N GLU A 245 13.19 6.60 -5.10
CA GLU A 245 13.96 7.83 -5.38
C GLU A 245 14.17 8.65 -4.11
N GLY A 246 13.19 8.67 -3.21
CA GLY A 246 13.27 9.28 -1.88
C GLY A 246 14.15 8.52 -0.88
N GLY A 247 14.81 7.41 -1.28
CA GLY A 247 15.74 6.65 -0.44
C GLY A 247 15.17 5.39 0.21
N TYR A 248 13.93 5.01 -0.10
CA TYR A 248 13.36 3.72 0.34
C TYR A 248 14.04 2.55 -0.39
N HIS A 249 13.97 1.37 0.19
CA HIS A 249 14.63 0.18 -0.34
C HIS A 249 13.98 -0.28 -1.66
N MET A 250 14.81 -0.68 -2.67
CA MET A 250 14.29 -1.10 -3.98
C MET A 250 13.36 -2.32 -3.90
N ARG A 251 13.61 -3.28 -3.02
CA ARG A 251 12.75 -4.47 -2.83
C ARG A 251 11.69 -4.27 -1.76
N GLY A 252 12.07 -3.81 -0.55
CA GLY A 252 11.14 -3.51 0.52
C GLY A 252 10.53 -4.72 1.22
N ASN A 253 11.35 -5.74 1.53
CA ASN A 253 10.93 -6.92 2.28
C ASN A 253 10.91 -6.61 3.79
N PRO A 254 9.79 -6.79 4.50
CA PRO A 254 9.69 -6.51 5.94
C PRO A 254 10.38 -7.56 6.82
N TRP A 255 10.73 -8.74 6.27
CA TRP A 255 11.21 -9.91 7.02
C TRP A 255 12.74 -10.05 7.05
N THR A 256 13.49 -9.17 6.41
CA THR A 256 14.94 -9.18 6.50
C THR A 256 15.42 -8.79 7.91
N ALA A 257 16.65 -9.17 8.27
CA ALA A 257 17.21 -8.93 9.60
C ALA A 257 17.16 -7.44 9.99
N GLY A 258 17.01 -7.15 11.26
CA GLY A 258 16.86 -5.79 11.79
C GLY A 258 15.45 -5.23 11.57
N ASP A 259 15.36 -3.99 11.07
CA ASP A 259 14.08 -3.30 10.79
C ASP A 259 13.46 -3.67 9.42
N GLY A 260 13.92 -4.74 8.78
CA GLY A 260 13.56 -5.08 7.41
C GLY A 260 14.21 -4.15 6.38
N GLU A 261 13.84 -4.33 5.12
CA GLU A 261 14.33 -3.50 4.01
C GLU A 261 13.51 -2.21 3.90
N ARG A 262 13.73 -1.28 4.82
CA ARG A 262 13.00 0.00 4.86
C ARG A 262 13.64 1.04 3.95
N PHE A 263 14.97 1.17 4.01
CA PHE A 263 15.76 2.15 3.27
C PHE A 263 16.89 1.49 2.50
N ARG A 264 17.49 2.19 1.51
CA ARG A 264 18.58 1.67 0.70
C ARG A 264 19.85 1.33 1.50
N TRP A 265 20.01 1.96 2.66
CA TRP A 265 21.16 1.81 3.56
C TRP A 265 20.88 0.92 4.79
N SER A 266 19.73 0.24 4.83
CA SER A 266 19.36 -0.71 5.90
C SER A 266 19.75 -2.14 5.57
#